data_5f9180169b0116ad633ff08cb96e488f
#
_entry.id   5f9180169b0116ad633ff08cb96e488f
#
_cell.length_a   1.000
_cell.length_b   1.000
_cell.length_c   1.000
_cell.angle_alpha   90.00
_cell.angle_beta   90.00
_cell.angle_gamma   90.00
#
_symmetry.space_group_name_H-M   'P 1'
#
loop_
_entity.id
_entity.type
_entity.pdbx_description
1 polymer ?
#
loop_
_entity_poly.entity_id
_entity_poly.type
_entity_poly.pdbx_seq_one_letter_code
_entity_poly.pdbx_strand_id
1 'polypeptide(L)'
;ETAGKVETDLFFIARGIARAYIPTGDREITFWIGQEGTAIVSLRSYVCNGAGYESVELMEDSSLYRLRRNDLDTLYREDIHIANWGRKFAESEFLRTEERLIPLLFTTASERYELLLTQHPDLLQRMPLECLATYLGVTPVSLSRIRANGNKNEKRTPVARYPPLSNS
;
A
#
# COMPACT_ATOMS: atom_id res chain seq x y z
N GLU A 1 -5.89 -4.49 12.34
CA GLU A 1 -4.63 -4.71 13.12
C GLU A 1 -4.30 -3.45 13.92
N THR A 2 -3.57 -3.59 15.02
CA THR A 2 -3.22 -2.47 15.90
C THR A 2 -1.74 -2.52 16.21
N ALA A 3 -1.05 -1.40 16.10
CA ALA A 3 0.36 -1.26 16.45
C ALA A 3 0.65 -1.79 17.87
N GLY A 4 1.79 -2.43 18.06
CA GLY A 4 2.21 -3.03 19.33
C GLY A 4 1.66 -4.44 19.60
N LYS A 5 0.83 -4.99 18.69
CA LYS A 5 0.37 -6.38 18.74
C LYS A 5 1.10 -7.26 17.75
N VAL A 6 1.13 -8.56 18.03
CA VAL A 6 1.64 -9.57 17.11
C VAL A 6 0.46 -10.15 16.33
N GLU A 7 0.45 -9.95 15.02
CA GLU A 7 -0.52 -10.54 14.09
C GLU A 7 0.24 -11.18 12.92
N THR A 8 0.19 -12.49 12.84
CA THR A 8 0.98 -13.26 11.87
C THR A 8 0.18 -13.75 10.67
N ASP A 9 -1.13 -13.62 10.70
CA ASP A 9 -2.00 -14.06 9.62
C ASP A 9 -1.97 -13.09 8.43
N LEU A 10 -2.28 -13.60 7.25
CA LEU A 10 -2.48 -12.80 6.04
C LEU A 10 -3.97 -12.59 5.79
N PHE A 11 -4.32 -11.41 5.28
CA PHE A 11 -5.71 -11.11 4.90
C PHE A 11 -5.72 -10.58 3.47
N PHE A 12 -6.28 -11.33 2.54
CA PHE A 12 -6.44 -10.89 1.15
C PHE A 12 -7.70 -10.06 1.02
N ILE A 13 -7.58 -8.88 0.41
CA ILE A 13 -8.71 -7.98 0.17
C ILE A 13 -9.49 -8.50 -1.03
N ALA A 14 -10.69 -9.06 -0.78
CA ALA A 14 -11.61 -9.47 -1.84
C ALA A 14 -12.44 -8.29 -2.34
N ARG A 15 -12.79 -7.36 -1.44
CA ARG A 15 -13.47 -6.11 -1.73
C ARG A 15 -13.11 -5.08 -0.67
N GLY A 16 -12.86 -3.83 -1.08
CA GLY A 16 -12.61 -2.71 -0.18
C GLY A 16 -11.18 -2.17 -0.26
N ILE A 17 -10.91 -1.21 0.59
CA ILE A 17 -9.61 -0.55 0.73
C ILE A 17 -9.14 -0.63 2.17
N ALA A 18 -7.85 -0.88 2.34
CA ALA A 18 -7.16 -0.79 3.61
C ALA A 18 -5.98 0.17 3.53
N ARG A 19 -5.64 0.80 4.63
CA ARG A 19 -4.39 1.54 4.79
C ARG A 19 -3.57 0.97 5.94
N ALA A 20 -2.25 0.98 5.81
CA ALA A 20 -1.35 0.82 6.94
C ALA A 20 -0.71 2.17 7.27
N TYR A 21 -0.70 2.51 8.55
CA TYR A 21 -0.18 3.77 9.04
C TYR A 21 0.61 3.60 10.34
N ILE A 22 1.50 4.55 10.59
CA ILE A 22 2.25 4.65 11.83
C ILE A 22 1.75 5.88 12.58
N PRO A 23 1.28 5.74 13.84
CA PRO A 23 0.98 6.89 14.68
C PRO A 23 2.28 7.59 15.09
N THR A 24 2.37 8.90 14.86
CA THR A 24 3.55 9.72 15.19
C THR A 24 3.07 10.99 15.90
N GLY A 25 3.03 10.96 17.23
CA GLY A 25 2.46 12.04 18.04
C GLY A 25 0.99 12.27 17.68
N ASP A 26 0.67 13.48 17.23
CA ASP A 26 -0.69 13.86 16.84
C ASP A 26 -1.05 13.53 15.39
N ARG A 27 -0.20 12.77 14.67
CA ARG A 27 -0.37 12.48 13.24
C ARG A 27 -0.31 10.99 12.97
N GLU A 28 -1.01 10.59 11.92
CA GLU A 28 -0.94 9.25 11.35
C GLU A 28 -0.27 9.33 9.98
N ILE A 29 0.81 8.61 9.79
CA ILE A 29 1.53 8.58 8.51
C ILE A 29 1.16 7.31 7.76
N THR A 30 0.33 7.44 6.74
CA THR A 30 -0.01 6.34 5.84
C THR A 30 1.18 6.01 4.96
N PHE A 31 1.69 4.79 5.04
CA PHE A 31 2.81 4.34 4.22
C PHE A 31 2.41 3.26 3.21
N TRP A 32 1.26 2.64 3.37
CA TRP A 32 0.75 1.63 2.46
C TRP A 32 -0.77 1.77 2.30
N ILE A 33 -1.25 1.54 1.09
CA ILE A 33 -2.67 1.44 0.74
C ILE A 33 -2.84 0.18 -0.09
N GLY A 34 -3.77 -0.68 0.32
CA GLY A 34 -4.15 -1.89 -0.38
C GLY A 34 -5.57 -1.82 -0.89
N GLN A 35 -5.77 -2.35 -2.08
CA GLN A 35 -7.05 -2.51 -2.75
C GLN A 35 -7.33 -3.98 -3.03
N GLU A 36 -8.39 -4.27 -3.73
CA GLU A 36 -8.77 -5.61 -4.16
C GLU A 36 -7.58 -6.36 -4.79
N GLY A 37 -7.36 -7.59 -4.39
CA GLY A 37 -6.24 -8.43 -4.87
C GLY A 37 -4.92 -8.23 -4.13
N THR A 38 -4.83 -7.30 -3.17
CA THR A 38 -3.64 -7.16 -2.31
C THR A 38 -3.82 -7.90 -0.98
N ALA A 39 -2.71 -8.10 -0.27
CA ALA A 39 -2.72 -8.72 1.05
C ALA A 39 -2.29 -7.75 2.14
N ILE A 40 -3.01 -7.78 3.24
CA ILE A 40 -2.66 -7.15 4.50
C ILE A 40 -1.79 -8.12 5.27
N VAL A 41 -0.62 -7.70 5.69
CA VAL A 41 0.29 -8.48 6.54
C VAL A 41 1.18 -7.55 7.35
N SER A 42 1.30 -7.81 8.65
CA SER A 42 2.35 -7.19 9.48
C SER A 42 3.66 -7.94 9.23
N LEU A 43 4.53 -7.40 8.40
CA LEU A 43 5.78 -8.08 8.03
C LEU A 43 6.66 -8.39 9.24
N ARG A 44 6.72 -7.48 10.21
CA ARG A 44 7.50 -7.70 11.44
C ARG A 44 6.92 -8.85 12.26
N SER A 45 5.61 -8.92 12.39
CA SER A 45 4.95 -10.03 13.07
C SER A 45 5.14 -11.32 12.30
N TYR A 46 4.90 -11.28 11.00
CA TYR A 46 4.97 -12.46 10.13
C TYR A 46 6.39 -13.05 10.07
N VAL A 47 7.42 -12.22 9.90
CA VAL A 47 8.82 -12.69 9.71
C VAL A 47 9.52 -12.92 11.04
N CYS A 48 9.34 -12.01 12.02
CA CYS A 48 10.14 -11.98 13.25
C CYS A 48 9.34 -12.40 14.48
N ASN A 49 8.04 -12.71 14.36
CA ASN A 49 7.14 -12.96 15.48
C ASN A 49 7.17 -11.83 16.55
N GLY A 50 7.45 -10.61 16.09
CA GLY A 50 7.54 -9.40 16.91
C GLY A 50 6.32 -8.51 16.75
N ALA A 51 6.07 -7.62 17.71
CA ALA A 51 4.98 -6.66 17.62
C ALA A 51 5.16 -5.72 16.41
N GLY A 52 4.12 -5.56 15.60
CA GLY A 52 4.08 -4.62 14.48
C GLY A 52 4.19 -3.17 14.96
N TYR A 53 4.79 -2.31 14.16
CA TYR A 53 4.86 -0.87 14.42
C TYR A 53 3.70 -0.10 13.76
N GLU A 54 2.99 -0.75 12.86
CA GLU A 54 1.88 -0.21 12.11
C GLU A 54 0.53 -0.56 12.72
N SER A 55 -0.46 0.28 12.43
CA SER A 55 -1.88 -0.06 12.51
C SER A 55 -2.46 -0.19 11.11
N VAL A 56 -3.40 -1.13 10.94
CA VAL A 56 -4.14 -1.30 9.68
C VAL A 56 -5.61 -1.01 9.91
N GLU A 57 -6.18 -0.17 9.06
CA GLU A 57 -7.57 0.27 9.07
C GLU A 57 -8.23 0.00 7.72
N LEU A 58 -9.47 -0.49 7.77
CA LEU A 58 -10.33 -0.61 6.58
C LEU A 58 -11.02 0.72 6.34
N MET A 59 -10.88 1.25 5.14
CA MET A 59 -11.36 2.60 4.80
C MET A 59 -12.82 2.62 4.36
N GLU A 60 -13.37 1.45 4.08
CA GLU A 60 -14.77 1.24 3.67
C GLU A 60 -15.23 -0.17 4.06
N ASP A 61 -16.50 -0.48 3.84
CA ASP A 61 -17.04 -1.83 4.03
C ASP A 61 -16.31 -2.84 3.16
N SER A 62 -15.61 -3.77 3.80
CA SER A 62 -14.65 -4.65 3.15
C SER A 62 -14.93 -6.13 3.40
N SER A 63 -14.53 -6.96 2.45
CA SER A 63 -14.52 -8.41 2.59
C SER A 63 -13.10 -8.91 2.46
N LEU A 64 -12.67 -9.74 3.42
CA LEU A 64 -11.31 -10.27 3.50
C LEU A 64 -11.32 -11.79 3.56
N TYR A 65 -10.35 -12.41 2.87
CA TYR A 65 -10.02 -13.82 3.10
C TYR A 65 -8.85 -13.91 4.06
N ARG A 66 -9.04 -14.58 5.18
CA ARG A 66 -8.00 -14.84 6.18
C ARG A 66 -7.25 -16.13 5.84
N LEU A 67 -5.95 -16.07 5.80
CA LEU A 67 -5.05 -17.21 5.69
C LEU A 67 -4.18 -17.26 6.95
N ARG A 68 -4.39 -18.30 7.75
CA ARG A 68 -3.63 -18.48 8.99
C ARG A 68 -2.19 -18.83 8.69
N ARG A 69 -1.26 -18.24 9.44
CA ARG A 69 0.17 -18.48 9.30
C ARG A 69 0.51 -19.98 9.34
N ASN A 70 -0.01 -20.71 10.32
CA ASN A 70 0.30 -22.12 10.49
C ASN A 70 -0.19 -22.97 9.31
N ASP A 71 -1.35 -22.64 8.75
CA ASP A 71 -1.91 -23.35 7.58
C ASP A 71 -1.02 -23.08 6.36
N LEU A 72 -0.60 -21.85 6.16
CA LEU A 72 0.30 -21.46 5.07
C LEU A 72 1.66 -22.12 5.19
N ASP A 73 2.25 -22.16 6.39
CA ASP A 73 3.53 -22.85 6.64
C ASP A 73 3.45 -24.36 6.36
N THR A 74 2.29 -24.97 6.60
CA THR A 74 2.04 -26.37 6.26
C THR A 74 1.95 -26.55 4.74
N LEU A 75 1.17 -25.70 4.07
CA LEU A 75 1.03 -25.73 2.62
C LEU A 75 2.38 -25.50 1.90
N TYR A 76 3.23 -24.63 2.41
CA TYR A 76 4.59 -24.42 1.85
C TYR A 76 5.49 -25.63 1.96
N ARG A 77 5.31 -26.49 2.98
CA ARG A 77 6.08 -27.71 3.14
C ARG A 77 5.56 -28.85 2.29
N GLU A 78 4.27 -28.89 2.06
CA GLU A 78 3.60 -30.01 1.39
C GLU A 78 3.43 -29.82 -0.13
N ASP A 79 3.36 -28.57 -0.58
CA ASP A 79 3.13 -28.25 -2.00
C ASP A 79 4.13 -27.24 -2.54
N ILE A 80 4.99 -27.71 -3.44
CA ILE A 80 6.01 -26.88 -4.10
C ILE A 80 5.40 -25.76 -4.96
N HIS A 81 4.21 -25.94 -5.51
CA HIS A 81 3.53 -24.90 -6.30
C HIS A 81 3.08 -23.75 -5.40
N ILE A 82 2.55 -24.08 -4.21
CA ILE A 82 2.17 -23.08 -3.23
C ILE A 82 3.41 -22.36 -2.67
N ALA A 83 4.50 -23.09 -2.41
CA ALA A 83 5.76 -22.48 -1.98
C ALA A 83 6.32 -21.50 -3.05
N ASN A 84 6.29 -21.89 -4.33
CA ASN A 84 6.70 -21.02 -5.43
C ASN A 84 5.77 -19.82 -5.63
N TRP A 85 4.46 -20.01 -5.44
CA TRP A 85 3.51 -18.89 -5.44
C TRP A 85 3.86 -17.90 -4.33
N GLY A 86 4.08 -18.37 -3.10
CA GLY A 86 4.45 -17.51 -1.97
C GLY A 86 5.75 -16.73 -2.20
N ARG A 87 6.75 -17.38 -2.79
CA ARG A 87 8.00 -16.71 -3.19
C ARG A 87 7.74 -15.61 -4.22
N LYS A 88 7.00 -15.90 -5.31
CA LYS A 88 6.64 -14.91 -6.33
C LYS A 88 5.81 -13.77 -5.75
N PHE A 89 4.90 -14.08 -4.85
CA PHE A 89 4.12 -13.06 -4.13
C PHE A 89 5.04 -12.13 -3.33
N ALA A 90 5.97 -12.67 -2.53
CA ALA A 90 6.92 -11.87 -1.78
C ALA A 90 7.82 -11.01 -2.68
N GLU A 91 8.30 -11.56 -3.80
CA GLU A 91 9.08 -10.82 -4.81
C GLU A 91 8.28 -9.65 -5.40
N SER A 92 6.98 -9.85 -5.70
CA SER A 92 6.13 -8.79 -6.23
C SER A 92 5.84 -7.69 -5.19
N GLU A 93 5.65 -8.05 -3.93
CA GLU A 93 5.47 -7.07 -2.85
C GLU A 93 6.75 -6.27 -2.58
N PHE A 94 7.92 -6.90 -2.69
CA PHE A 94 9.21 -6.21 -2.60
C PHE A 94 9.37 -5.17 -3.72
N LEU A 95 9.03 -5.55 -4.95
CA LEU A 95 9.10 -4.64 -6.10
C LEU A 95 8.11 -3.46 -5.95
N ARG A 96 6.86 -3.72 -5.50
CA ARG A 96 5.89 -2.65 -5.18
C ARG A 96 6.43 -1.68 -4.11
N THR A 97 7.20 -2.20 -3.16
CA THR A 97 7.85 -1.37 -2.14
C THR A 97 8.90 -0.45 -2.75
N GLU A 98 9.73 -0.95 -3.69
CA GLU A 98 10.68 -0.11 -4.43
C GLU A 98 9.97 0.93 -5.30
N GLU A 99 8.94 0.54 -6.04
CA GLU A 99 8.12 1.45 -6.87
C GLU A 99 7.47 2.56 -6.03
N ARG A 100 7.19 2.29 -4.77
CA ARG A 100 6.70 3.27 -3.81
C ARG A 100 7.80 4.17 -3.26
N LEU A 101 8.97 3.60 -2.94
CA LEU A 101 10.08 4.29 -2.31
C LEU A 101 10.80 5.26 -3.27
N ILE A 102 11.07 4.80 -4.50
CA ILE A 102 11.84 5.57 -5.48
C ILE A 102 11.21 6.94 -5.77
N PRO A 103 9.90 7.07 -6.08
CA PRO A 103 9.29 8.37 -6.28
C PRO A 103 9.36 9.29 -5.06
N LEU A 104 9.30 8.74 -3.84
CA LEU A 104 9.43 9.55 -2.62
C LEU A 104 10.81 10.22 -2.51
N LEU A 105 11.85 9.59 -3.04
CA LEU A 105 13.23 10.08 -2.99
C LEU A 105 13.56 11.03 -4.12
N PHE A 106 13.00 10.84 -5.31
CA PHE A 106 13.49 11.48 -6.54
C PHE A 106 12.46 12.37 -7.26
N THR A 107 11.19 12.40 -6.82
CA THR A 107 10.16 13.20 -7.50
C THR A 107 9.54 14.23 -6.57
N THR A 108 8.96 15.26 -7.17
CA THR A 108 8.17 16.27 -6.46
C THR A 108 6.81 15.70 -6.01
N ALA A 109 6.18 16.36 -5.05
CA ALA A 109 4.85 15.98 -4.60
C ALA A 109 3.79 16.06 -5.71
N SER A 110 3.93 17.03 -6.63
CA SER A 110 3.04 17.15 -7.79
C SER A 110 3.18 15.97 -8.73
N GLU A 111 4.40 15.54 -9.02
CA GLU A 111 4.66 14.36 -9.86
C GLU A 111 4.14 13.08 -9.23
N ARG A 112 4.30 12.91 -7.91
CA ARG A 112 3.71 11.76 -7.19
C ARG A 112 2.19 11.76 -7.24
N TYR A 113 1.57 12.95 -7.15
CA TYR A 113 0.12 13.09 -7.28
C TYR A 113 -0.36 12.75 -8.69
N GLU A 114 0.34 13.21 -9.74
CA GLU A 114 0.04 12.87 -11.14
C GLU A 114 0.19 11.36 -11.41
N LEU A 115 1.20 10.74 -10.81
CA LEU A 115 1.39 9.29 -10.89
C LEU A 115 0.22 8.54 -10.24
N LEU A 116 -0.21 8.96 -9.06
CA LEU A 116 -1.38 8.40 -8.38
C LEU A 116 -2.66 8.56 -9.20
N LEU A 117 -2.88 9.74 -9.79
CA LEU A 117 -4.01 10.01 -10.70
C LEU A 117 -4.06 9.06 -11.89
N THR A 118 -2.88 8.73 -12.43
CA THR A 118 -2.77 7.88 -13.63
C THR A 118 -2.93 6.41 -13.31
N GLN A 119 -2.33 5.95 -12.20
CA GLN A 119 -2.28 4.53 -11.85
C GLN A 119 -3.49 4.08 -11.02
N HIS A 120 -3.98 4.93 -10.12
CA HIS A 120 -5.04 4.61 -9.15
C HIS A 120 -6.04 5.77 -9.00
N PRO A 121 -6.75 6.15 -10.08
CA PRO A 121 -7.66 7.29 -10.04
C PRO A 121 -8.83 7.11 -9.06
N ASP A 122 -9.23 5.88 -8.81
CA ASP A 122 -10.28 5.49 -7.86
C ASP A 122 -9.92 5.79 -6.42
N LEU A 123 -8.64 5.68 -6.02
CA LEU A 123 -8.18 6.02 -4.67
C LEU A 123 -8.49 7.46 -4.29
N LEU A 124 -8.47 8.38 -5.26
CA LEU A 124 -8.77 9.79 -5.01
C LEU A 124 -10.22 10.05 -4.62
N GLN A 125 -11.12 9.13 -4.94
CA GLN A 125 -12.54 9.20 -4.60
C GLN A 125 -12.87 8.40 -3.33
N ARG A 126 -12.14 7.31 -3.10
CA ARG A 126 -12.40 6.34 -2.02
C ARG A 126 -11.62 6.63 -0.74
N MET A 127 -10.59 7.47 -0.80
CA MET A 127 -9.70 7.76 0.34
C MET A 127 -9.84 9.20 0.83
N PRO A 128 -9.84 9.43 2.16
CA PRO A 128 -9.77 10.77 2.73
C PRO A 128 -8.52 11.53 2.29
N LEU A 129 -8.66 12.85 2.07
CA LEU A 129 -7.57 13.72 1.66
C LEU A 129 -6.36 13.65 2.60
N GLU A 130 -6.60 13.54 3.89
CA GLU A 130 -5.56 13.47 4.93
C GLU A 130 -4.71 12.22 4.77
N CYS A 131 -5.34 11.07 4.54
CA CYS A 131 -4.64 9.79 4.30
C CYS A 131 -3.81 9.84 3.03
N LEU A 132 -4.38 10.37 1.93
CA LEU A 132 -3.67 10.56 0.66
C LEU A 132 -2.50 11.54 0.79
N ALA A 133 -2.66 12.62 1.57
CA ALA A 133 -1.59 13.59 1.78
C ALA A 133 -0.39 12.95 2.47
N THR A 134 -0.61 12.23 3.57
CA THR A 134 0.48 11.54 4.26
C THR A 134 1.08 10.42 3.41
N TYR A 135 0.26 9.70 2.64
CA TYR A 135 0.71 8.71 1.67
C TYR A 135 1.61 9.32 0.59
N LEU A 136 1.33 10.53 0.11
CA LEU A 136 2.15 11.26 -0.84
C LEU A 136 3.33 12.01 -0.19
N GLY A 137 3.49 11.93 1.14
CA GLY A 137 4.56 12.60 1.87
C GLY A 137 4.40 14.12 1.94
N VAL A 138 3.16 14.63 1.99
CA VAL A 138 2.85 16.06 2.08
C VAL A 138 1.79 16.34 3.16
N THR A 139 1.56 17.63 3.44
CA THR A 139 0.44 18.05 4.29
C THR A 139 -0.87 18.11 3.50
N PRO A 140 -2.05 17.98 4.15
CA PRO A 140 -3.35 18.13 3.49
C PRO A 140 -3.51 19.47 2.75
N VAL A 141 -2.98 20.55 3.33
CA VAL A 141 -2.97 21.89 2.70
C VAL A 141 -2.15 21.90 1.42
N SER A 142 -0.97 21.26 1.44
CA SER A 142 -0.11 21.15 0.25
C SER A 142 -0.79 20.33 -0.84
N LEU A 143 -1.43 19.20 -0.49
CA LEU A 143 -2.16 18.36 -1.45
C LEU A 143 -3.35 19.11 -2.05
N SER A 144 -4.10 19.87 -1.25
CA SER A 144 -5.20 20.71 -1.75
C SER A 144 -4.71 21.74 -2.79
N ARG A 145 -3.54 22.35 -2.57
CA ARG A 145 -2.94 23.30 -3.52
C ARG A 145 -2.48 22.59 -4.82
N ILE A 146 -1.87 21.41 -4.71
CA ILE A 146 -1.47 20.61 -5.87
C ILE A 146 -2.69 20.27 -6.72
N ARG A 147 -3.78 19.81 -6.11
CA ARG A 147 -5.05 19.53 -6.80
C ARG A 147 -5.62 20.73 -7.53
N ALA A 148 -5.65 21.89 -6.87
CA ALA A 148 -6.13 23.14 -7.46
C ALA A 148 -5.28 23.60 -8.66
N ASN A 149 -3.96 23.40 -8.62
CA ASN A 149 -3.03 23.77 -9.68
C ASN A 149 -3.01 22.76 -10.84
N GLY A 150 -3.19 21.47 -10.56
CA GLY A 150 -3.28 20.41 -11.57
C GLY A 150 -4.45 20.63 -12.53
N ASN A 151 -5.58 21.08 -12.03
CA ASN A 151 -6.74 21.45 -12.85
C ASN A 151 -6.52 22.63 -13.82
N LYS A 152 -5.41 23.39 -13.64
CA LYS A 152 -5.06 24.55 -14.51
C LYS A 152 -4.03 24.22 -15.57
N ASN A 153 -3.35 23.08 -15.49
CA ASN A 153 -2.20 22.73 -16.35
C ASN A 153 -2.40 21.39 -17.07
N GLU A 154 -3.39 21.29 -17.96
CA GLU A 154 -3.60 20.12 -18.85
C GLU A 154 -2.49 19.90 -19.90
N LYS A 155 -1.37 20.61 -19.83
CA LYS A 155 -0.27 20.50 -20.79
C LYS A 155 1.07 20.36 -20.05
N ARG A 156 1.37 19.20 -19.50
CA ARG A 156 2.75 18.85 -19.12
C ARG A 156 3.10 17.44 -19.56
N THR A 157 4.31 17.33 -20.10
CA THR A 157 5.00 16.13 -20.58
C THR A 157 4.93 14.98 -19.57
N PRO A 158 4.71 13.73 -19.99
CA PRO A 158 4.67 12.60 -19.07
C PRO A 158 6.00 12.44 -18.32
N VAL A 159 5.91 12.34 -17.00
CA VAL A 159 7.03 11.87 -16.15
C VAL A 159 7.48 10.51 -16.67
N ALA A 160 8.79 10.28 -16.71
CA ALA A 160 9.39 9.04 -17.17
C ALA A 160 8.69 7.83 -16.51
N ARG A 161 8.00 7.04 -17.33
CA ARG A 161 7.27 5.86 -16.88
C ARG A 161 8.29 4.77 -16.53
N TYR A 162 8.30 4.35 -15.28
CA TYR A 162 8.73 2.98 -15.01
C TYR A 162 7.73 2.06 -15.72
N PRO A 163 8.18 1.12 -16.55
CA PRO A 163 7.28 0.22 -17.25
C PRO A 163 6.45 -0.56 -16.21
N PRO A 164 5.12 -0.69 -16.41
CA PRO A 164 4.31 -1.53 -15.54
C PRO A 164 4.83 -2.97 -15.63
N LEU A 165 4.82 -3.68 -14.51
CA LEU A 165 5.11 -5.10 -14.48
C LEU A 165 4.17 -5.81 -15.45
N SER A 166 4.71 -6.40 -16.52
CA SER A 166 3.95 -7.33 -17.35
C SER A 166 3.66 -8.57 -16.49
N ASN A 167 2.40 -8.78 -16.16
CA ASN A 167 1.93 -10.03 -15.60
C ASN A 167 2.18 -11.14 -16.66
N SER A 168 3.21 -11.93 -16.44
CA SER A 168 3.48 -13.17 -17.17
C SER A 168 3.12 -14.36 -16.30
#